data_a349088591bd5a24de6eff7dca7b1a14
#
_entry.id   a349088591bd5a24de6eff7dca7b1a14
#
_cell.length_a   1.000
_cell.length_b   1.000
_cell.length_c   1.000
_cell.angle_alpha   90.00
_cell.angle_beta   90.00
_cell.angle_gamma   90.00
#
_symmetry.space_group_name_H-M   'P 1'
#
loop_
_entity.id
_entity.type
_entity.pdbx_description
1 polymer ?
#
loop_
_entity_poly.entity_id
_entity_poly.type
_entity_poly.pdbx_seq_one_letter_code
_entity_poly.pdbx_strand_id
1 'polypeptide(L)'
;MDHGATGRIERRLPIIVVVRLAPLLSAPADGERTFTDNISPHGARIFSKRAWQPGDVVRVTPLHAGAAFGKVVYCQKLPGERFSVGVKFPDLPVPWPTLKKYGDLLG
;
A
#
# COMPACT_ATOMS: atom_id res chain seq x y z
N MET A 1 -0.60 12.23 -26.84
CA MET A 1 -0.72 11.79 -26.28
C MET A 1 -0.47 11.35 -25.56
N ASP A 2 -0.60 11.16 -25.47
CA ASP A 2 -0.52 10.57 -24.76
C ASP A 2 -0.51 10.04 -24.25
N HIS A 3 -0.56 10.24 -24.46
CA HIS A 3 -0.52 9.62 -24.02
C HIS A 3 -0.17 9.00 -23.39
N GLY A 4 -0.26 9.30 -23.99
CA GLY A 4 0.41 8.09 -23.84
C GLY A 4 0.83 7.84 -22.48
N ALA A 5 1.18 8.66 -22.02
CA ALA A 5 1.50 8.51 -20.66
C ALA A 5 0.39 7.91 -19.92
N THR A 6 -0.67 7.91 -20.54
CA THR A 6 -1.82 7.44 -19.89
C THR A 6 -1.78 5.98 -19.55
N GLY A 7 -1.11 5.20 -20.30
CA GLY A 7 -1.02 3.80 -19.99
C GLY A 7 -0.33 3.50 -18.68
N ARG A 8 0.19 4.53 -18.07
CA ARG A 8 0.89 4.33 -16.85
C ARG A 8 0.08 4.33 -15.65
N ILE A 9 -1.16 4.78 -15.72
CA ILE A 9 -2.03 4.83 -14.56
C ILE A 9 -2.52 3.44 -14.27
N GLU A 10 -2.08 2.91 -13.13
CA GLU A 10 -2.51 1.58 -12.69
C GLU A 10 -3.91 1.66 -12.15
N ARG A 11 -4.68 0.64 -12.43
CA ARG A 11 -6.02 0.55 -11.90
C ARG A 11 -5.96 0.29 -10.41
N ARG A 12 -6.68 1.10 -9.65
CA ARG A 12 -6.85 0.90 -8.23
C ARG A 12 -8.08 0.06 -7.99
N LEU A 13 -7.95 -0.93 -7.13
CA LEU A 13 -9.05 -1.80 -6.74
C LEU A 13 -9.46 -1.50 -5.32
N PRO A 14 -10.75 -1.32 -5.03
CA PRO A 14 -11.23 -1.00 -3.68
C PRO A 14 -11.28 -2.27 -2.83
N ILE A 15 -10.12 -2.80 -2.53
CA ILE A 15 -9.98 -4.09 -1.85
C ILE A 15 -9.32 -3.88 -0.51
N ILE A 16 -9.85 -4.54 0.50
CA ILE A 16 -9.31 -4.52 1.85
C ILE A 16 -8.37 -5.71 2.00
N VAL A 17 -7.12 -5.41 2.32
CA VAL A 17 -6.12 -6.41 2.60
C VAL A 17 -5.52 -6.09 3.97
N VAL A 18 -5.48 -7.07 4.85
CA VAL A 18 -4.82 -6.90 6.15
C VAL A 18 -3.32 -6.86 5.90
N VAL A 19 -2.67 -5.85 6.46
CA VAL A 19 -1.23 -5.66 6.31
C VAL A 19 -0.62 -5.30 7.65
N ARG A 20 0.69 -5.47 7.74
CA ARG A 20 1.49 -4.91 8.83
C ARG A 20 2.32 -3.79 8.25
N LEU A 21 2.18 -2.61 8.83
CA LEU A 21 2.86 -1.39 8.36
C LEU A 21 3.90 -0.99 9.39
N ALA A 22 5.14 -0.84 8.96
CA ALA A 22 6.26 -0.56 9.88
C ALA A 22 7.29 0.36 9.22
N PRO A 23 8.04 1.11 10.03
CA PRO A 23 9.21 1.79 9.50
C PRO A 23 10.20 0.77 8.94
N LEU A 24 10.97 1.17 7.95
CA LEU A 24 11.88 0.25 7.27
C LEU A 24 12.82 -0.49 8.22
N LEU A 25 13.39 0.23 9.19
CA LEU A 25 14.41 -0.32 10.07
C LEU A 25 13.89 -0.88 11.39
N SER A 26 12.58 -0.98 11.55
CA SER A 26 12.03 -1.53 12.78
C SER A 26 12.09 -3.05 12.77
N ALA A 27 12.00 -3.66 13.95
CA ALA A 27 11.91 -5.10 14.05
C ALA A 27 10.63 -5.60 13.39
N PRO A 28 10.64 -6.82 12.83
CA PRO A 28 9.44 -7.33 12.15
C PRO A 28 8.19 -7.32 13.00
N ALA A 29 8.32 -7.48 14.32
CA ALA A 29 7.16 -7.52 15.21
C ALA A 29 6.61 -6.15 15.56
N ASP A 30 7.30 -5.08 15.20
CA ASP A 30 6.94 -3.73 15.62
C ASP A 30 5.91 -3.05 14.73
N GLY A 31 5.52 -3.69 13.65
CA GLY A 31 4.60 -3.07 12.71
C GLY A 31 3.19 -2.97 13.26
N GLU A 32 2.48 -1.97 12.77
CA GLU A 32 1.07 -1.78 13.07
C GLU A 32 0.25 -2.73 12.21
N ARG A 33 -0.62 -3.51 12.85
CA ARG A 33 -1.56 -4.33 12.09
C ARG A 33 -2.72 -3.46 11.66
N THR A 34 -2.92 -3.36 10.36
CA THR A 34 -3.93 -2.47 9.81
C THR A 34 -4.45 -3.05 8.49
N PHE A 35 -5.03 -2.22 7.65
CA PHE A 35 -5.62 -2.70 6.40
C PHE A 35 -5.62 -1.60 5.36
N THR A 36 -5.74 -2.04 4.10
CA THR A 36 -5.87 -1.13 2.96
C THR A 36 -7.34 -0.87 2.68
N ASP A 37 -7.63 0.18 1.90
CA ASP A 37 -8.96 0.33 1.30
C ASP A 37 -8.89 0.40 -0.21
N ASN A 38 -7.69 0.53 -0.78
CA ASN A 38 -7.49 0.28 -2.20
C ASN A 38 -6.05 -0.14 -2.44
N ILE A 39 -5.83 -0.89 -3.50
CA ILE A 39 -4.52 -1.42 -3.85
C ILE A 39 -4.34 -1.39 -5.37
N SER A 40 -3.06 -1.36 -5.78
CA SER A 40 -2.63 -1.56 -7.15
C SER A 40 -1.26 -2.24 -7.09
N PRO A 41 -0.71 -2.70 -8.23
CA PRO A 41 0.60 -3.36 -8.18
C PRO A 41 1.69 -2.50 -7.55
N HIS A 42 1.66 -1.19 -7.77
CA HIS A 42 2.72 -0.31 -7.26
C HIS A 42 2.22 0.72 -6.25
N GLY A 43 1.08 0.47 -5.61
CA GLY A 43 0.59 1.41 -4.62
C GLY A 43 -0.49 0.85 -3.73
N ALA A 44 -0.74 1.55 -2.63
CA ALA A 44 -1.82 1.19 -1.72
C ALA A 44 -2.20 2.39 -0.88
N ARG A 45 -3.45 2.43 -0.45
CA ARG A 45 -3.88 3.36 0.58
C ARG A 45 -4.14 2.55 1.84
N ILE A 46 -3.42 2.90 2.91
CA ILE A 46 -3.38 2.11 4.13
C ILE A 46 -3.81 3.01 5.28
N PHE A 47 -4.62 2.49 6.19
CA PHE A 47 -4.98 3.23 7.40
C PHE A 47 -3.89 3.09 8.45
N SER A 48 -3.71 4.11 9.27
CA SER A 48 -2.72 4.09 10.33
C SER A 48 -3.21 4.90 11.52
N LYS A 49 -2.76 4.51 12.70
CA LYS A 49 -3.04 5.25 13.93
C LYS A 49 -1.98 6.32 14.18
N ARG A 50 -0.89 6.30 13.42
CA ARG A 50 0.17 7.29 13.59
C ARG A 50 0.30 8.12 12.33
N ALA A 51 0.80 9.34 12.51
CA ALA A 51 1.10 10.20 11.38
C ALA A 51 2.41 9.76 10.74
N TRP A 52 2.45 9.79 9.43
CA TRP A 52 3.64 9.53 8.64
C TRP A 52 3.98 10.77 7.85
N GLN A 53 5.22 10.87 7.38
CA GLN A 53 5.67 12.00 6.57
C GLN A 53 5.87 11.54 5.15
N PRO A 54 5.49 12.34 4.14
CA PRO A 54 5.88 12.04 2.76
C PRO A 54 7.39 11.83 2.69
N GLY A 55 7.78 10.76 2.01
CA GLY A 55 9.18 10.38 1.92
C GLY A 55 9.62 9.31 2.90
N ASP A 56 8.84 9.06 3.95
CA ASP A 56 9.17 7.97 4.88
C ASP A 56 9.21 6.65 4.12
N VAL A 57 10.23 5.85 4.37
CA VAL A 57 10.35 4.52 3.78
C VAL A 57 9.73 3.53 4.74
N VAL A 58 8.84 2.72 4.22
CA VAL A 58 8.05 1.80 5.04
C VAL A 58 8.14 0.38 4.50
N ARG A 59 7.89 -0.56 5.42
CA ARG A 59 7.76 -1.98 5.08
C ARG A 59 6.29 -2.33 5.25
N VAL A 60 5.70 -2.86 4.19
CA VAL A 60 4.30 -3.29 4.19
C VAL A 60 4.27 -4.79 3.96
N THR A 61 3.70 -5.53 4.90
CA THR A 61 3.65 -6.99 4.82
C THR A 61 2.19 -7.43 4.76
N PRO A 62 1.70 -7.78 3.56
CA PRO A 62 0.35 -8.30 3.46
C PRO A 62 0.23 -9.66 4.15
N LEU A 63 -0.95 -9.96 4.66
CA LEU A 63 -1.22 -11.25 5.28
C LEU A 63 -0.93 -12.37 4.28
N HIS A 64 -0.16 -13.35 4.69
CA HIS A 64 0.24 -14.50 3.86
C HIS A 64 1.09 -14.12 2.65
N ALA A 65 1.82 -13.01 2.74
CA ALA A 65 2.70 -12.61 1.65
C ALA A 65 3.99 -12.03 2.22
N GLY A 66 4.99 -11.89 1.36
CA GLY A 66 6.24 -11.30 1.76
C GLY A 66 6.15 -9.79 1.89
N ALA A 67 7.12 -9.21 2.55
CA ALA A 67 7.18 -7.78 2.75
C ALA A 67 7.48 -7.04 1.45
N ALA A 68 6.86 -5.88 1.30
CA ALA A 68 7.15 -4.96 0.22
C ALA A 68 7.66 -3.66 0.84
N PHE A 69 8.55 -2.97 0.13
CA PHE A 69 9.15 -1.75 0.62
C PHE A 69 8.66 -0.59 -0.24
N GLY A 70 8.16 0.44 0.41
CA GLY A 70 7.58 1.56 -0.28
C GLY A 70 7.91 2.88 0.38
N LYS A 71 7.36 3.92 -0.19
CA LYS A 71 7.57 5.28 0.27
C LYS A 71 6.23 5.96 0.45
N VAL A 72 6.07 6.64 1.57
CA VAL A 72 4.85 7.41 1.82
C VAL A 72 4.82 8.58 0.85
N VAL A 73 3.72 8.73 0.13
CA VAL A 73 3.54 9.86 -0.78
C VAL A 73 2.57 10.89 -0.23
N TYR A 74 1.68 10.50 0.66
CA TYR A 74 0.85 11.46 1.40
C TYR A 74 0.38 10.81 2.70
N CYS A 75 0.00 11.66 3.65
CA CYS A 75 -0.62 11.23 4.90
C CYS A 75 -1.73 12.21 5.21
N GLN A 76 -2.95 11.77 5.20
CA GLN A 76 -4.12 12.61 5.41
C GLN A 76 -4.79 12.25 6.72
N LYS A 77 -5.01 13.25 7.57
CA LYS A 77 -5.67 13.02 8.84
C LYS A 77 -7.16 12.75 8.63
N LEU A 78 -7.67 11.75 9.31
CA LEU A 78 -9.07 11.39 9.30
C LEU A 78 -9.67 11.65 10.68
N PRO A 79 -11.00 11.67 10.80
CA PRO A 79 -11.64 11.75 12.11
C PRO A 79 -11.22 10.59 13.01
N GLY A 80 -11.15 10.81 14.32
CA GLY A 80 -10.88 9.75 15.28
C GLY A 80 -9.41 9.40 15.40
N GLU A 81 -8.52 10.34 15.18
CA GLU A 81 -7.08 10.13 15.33
C GLU A 81 -6.55 9.00 14.46
N ARG A 82 -7.04 8.96 13.25
CA ARG A 82 -6.60 7.99 12.24
C ARG A 82 -6.08 8.74 11.03
N PHE A 83 -5.30 8.03 10.25
CA PHE A 83 -4.67 8.61 9.05
C PHE A 83 -4.87 7.69 7.86
N SER A 84 -5.02 8.30 6.70
CA SER A 84 -5.03 7.61 5.41
C SER A 84 -3.67 7.85 4.78
N VAL A 85 -2.92 6.78 4.53
CA VAL A 85 -1.53 6.87 4.10
C VAL A 85 -1.41 6.28 2.70
N GLY A 86 -0.99 7.11 1.76
CA GLY A 86 -0.70 6.65 0.41
C GLY A 86 0.74 6.18 0.32
N VAL A 87 0.93 4.95 -0.14
CA VAL A 87 2.26 4.35 -0.25
C VAL A 87 2.50 3.94 -1.69
N LYS A 88 3.69 4.24 -2.19
CA LYS A 88 4.12 3.84 -3.52
C LYS A 88 5.26 2.84 -3.40
N PHE A 89 5.20 1.78 -4.22
CA PHE A 89 6.22 0.73 -4.25
C PHE A 89 6.97 0.84 -5.57
N PRO A 90 8.07 1.62 -5.61
CA PRO A 90 8.69 1.98 -6.89
C PRO A 90 9.48 0.85 -7.54
N ASP A 91 10.01 -0.08 -6.76
CA ASP A 91 10.95 -1.06 -7.32
C ASP A 91 10.26 -2.27 -7.91
N LEU A 92 9.42 -2.93 -7.12
CA LEU A 92 8.75 -4.16 -7.54
C LEU A 92 7.28 -4.07 -7.22
N PRO A 93 6.43 -4.67 -8.07
CA PRO A 93 5.02 -4.72 -7.74
C PRO A 93 4.79 -5.59 -6.50
N VAL A 94 3.79 -5.21 -5.72
CA VAL A 94 3.40 -5.99 -4.54
C VAL A 94 2.58 -7.18 -5.01
N PRO A 95 2.96 -8.41 -4.61
CA PRO A 95 2.20 -9.58 -5.03
C PRO A 95 0.97 -9.76 -4.14
N TRP A 96 0.02 -8.85 -4.29
CA TRP A 96 -1.22 -8.91 -3.53
C TRP A 96 -1.96 -10.21 -3.88
N PRO A 97 -2.24 -11.11 -2.93
CA PRO A 97 -2.97 -12.34 -3.26
C PRO A 97 -4.33 -12.06 -3.88
N THR A 98 -4.97 -11.01 -3.39
CA THR A 98 -6.28 -10.63 -3.89
C THR A 98 -6.23 -10.14 -5.32
N LEU A 99 -5.15 -9.41 -5.69
CA LEU A 99 -4.98 -8.95 -7.07
C LEU A 99 -4.84 -10.12 -8.04
N LYS A 100 -4.11 -11.14 -7.65
CA LYS A 100 -3.95 -12.33 -8.48
C LYS A 100 -5.30 -12.99 -8.73
N LYS A 101 -6.10 -13.12 -7.68
CA LYS A 101 -7.42 -13.72 -7.79
C LYS A 101 -8.32 -12.91 -8.72
N TYR A 102 -8.29 -11.58 -8.59
CA TYR A 102 -9.08 -10.72 -9.45
C TYR A 102 -8.57 -10.76 -10.89
N GLY A 103 -7.27 -10.83 -11.05
CA GLY A 103 -6.69 -10.97 -12.38
C GLY A 103 -7.17 -12.24 -13.08
N ASP A 104 -7.23 -13.33 -12.36
CA ASP A 104 -7.70 -14.57 -12.91
C ASP A 104 -9.17 -14.48 -13.33
N LEU A 105 -9.97 -13.77 -12.54
CA LEU A 105 -11.38 -13.60 -12.87
C LEU A 105 -11.60 -12.69 -14.06
N LEU A 106 -10.75 -11.70 -14.23
CA LEU A 106 -10.88 -10.72 -15.30
C LEU A 106 -10.15 -11.15 -16.57
N GLY A 107 -9.21 -12.00 -16.40
CA GLY A 107 -8.39 -12.45 -17.50
C GLY A 107 -8.93 -13.66 -18.16
#